data_57cc59579bb2811a767514f667691920
#
_entry.id   57cc59579bb2811a767514f667691920
#
_cell.length_a   1.000
_cell.length_b   1.000
_cell.length_c   1.000
_cell.angle_alpha   90.00
_cell.angle_beta   90.00
_cell.angle_gamma   90.00
#
_symmetry.space_group_name_H-M   'P 1'
#
loop_
_entity.id
_entity.type
_entity.pdbx_description
1 polymer ?
#
loop_
_entity_poly.entity_id
_entity_poly.type
_entity_poly.pdbx_seq_one_letter_code
_entity_poly.pdbx_strand_id
1 'polypeptide(L)'
;GSKGTATVHVVTEPGTGVHGKVYKDTTADLTFQDGETEKTITIPTIDFTEQADSIFDFKVKMTSVSDNALLGFASEATIRVMKAELLLKDQTSYDDQATQLDYSPGWNHEMNSADKYQNTESWASFGRLTEEQKKNASVTAYFYGTGLEIKGYVDPGHGIYKVTLDGRKVEYQDGLGNASEYNGKKYFSGTAATRQGGQTLVRLTGLEEGWHAVTLQLDPKRNDTTRNIGIQVD
;
A
#
# COMPACT_ATOMS: atom_id res chain seq x y z
N GLY A 1 13.33 -25.35 -8.05
CA GLY A 1 14.24 -26.49 -8.28
C GLY A 1 15.65 -26.00 -8.49
N SER A 2 16.62 -26.83 -8.26
CA SER A 2 18.04 -26.46 -8.33
C SER A 2 18.82 -27.36 -9.30
N LYS A 3 18.17 -27.90 -10.33
CA LYS A 3 18.83 -28.73 -11.34
C LYS A 3 18.32 -28.39 -12.72
N GLY A 4 19.25 -28.04 -13.60
CA GLY A 4 19.01 -27.70 -14.98
C GLY A 4 18.58 -26.23 -15.18
N THR A 5 18.38 -25.87 -16.42
CA THR A 5 17.91 -24.52 -16.80
C THR A 5 16.39 -24.46 -16.84
N ALA A 6 15.82 -23.32 -16.45
CA ALA A 6 14.38 -23.05 -16.61
C ALA A 6 14.19 -21.67 -17.22
N THR A 7 13.28 -21.52 -18.18
CA THR A 7 12.94 -20.23 -18.79
C THR A 7 11.51 -19.85 -18.43
N VAL A 8 11.31 -18.60 -18.02
CA VAL A 8 10.00 -18.00 -17.79
C VAL A 8 9.78 -16.85 -18.76
N HIS A 9 8.61 -16.85 -19.38
CA HIS A 9 8.17 -15.75 -20.26
C HIS A 9 7.43 -14.70 -19.44
N VAL A 10 7.88 -13.43 -19.52
CA VAL A 10 7.33 -12.31 -18.77
C VAL A 10 6.85 -11.25 -19.74
N VAL A 11 5.66 -10.71 -19.50
CA VAL A 11 5.05 -9.64 -20.30
C VAL A 11 4.49 -8.55 -19.41
N THR A 12 4.41 -7.32 -19.94
CA THR A 12 3.60 -6.25 -19.35
C THR A 12 2.20 -6.27 -19.96
N GLU A 13 1.18 -5.97 -19.16
CA GLU A 13 -0.20 -5.76 -19.62
C GLU A 13 -0.73 -4.42 -19.10
N PRO A 14 -1.50 -3.66 -19.90
CA PRO A 14 -2.07 -2.41 -19.47
C PRO A 14 -3.11 -2.61 -18.37
N GLY A 15 -3.11 -1.67 -17.41
CA GLY A 15 -4.18 -1.44 -16.48
C GLY A 15 -4.84 -0.09 -16.80
N THR A 16 -4.84 0.85 -15.86
CA THR A 16 -5.19 2.25 -16.13
C THR A 16 -4.08 2.96 -16.90
N GLY A 17 -2.82 2.52 -16.74
CA GLY A 17 -1.67 2.99 -17.51
C GLY A 17 -1.60 2.35 -18.89
N VAL A 18 -1.61 3.18 -19.92
CA VAL A 18 -1.53 2.74 -21.33
C VAL A 18 -0.06 2.66 -21.74
N HIS A 19 0.32 1.54 -22.38
CA HIS A 19 1.65 1.39 -22.96
C HIS A 19 1.91 2.50 -23.99
N GLY A 20 3.15 2.90 -24.14
CA GLY A 20 3.55 4.01 -25.02
C GLY A 20 3.23 5.41 -24.46
N LYS A 21 2.49 5.52 -23.35
CA LYS A 21 2.17 6.79 -22.66
C LYS A 21 2.71 6.88 -21.26
N VAL A 22 2.74 5.79 -20.51
CA VAL A 22 3.18 5.74 -19.10
C VAL A 22 4.38 4.81 -18.94
N TYR A 23 4.42 3.72 -19.70
CA TYR A 23 5.51 2.76 -19.73
C TYR A 23 5.73 2.20 -21.12
N LYS A 24 6.88 1.57 -21.36
CA LYS A 24 7.15 0.84 -22.61
C LYS A 24 6.77 -0.63 -22.42
N ASP A 25 6.04 -1.17 -23.41
CA ASP A 25 5.79 -2.61 -23.47
C ASP A 25 7.10 -3.36 -23.34
N THR A 26 7.09 -4.33 -22.47
CA THR A 26 8.24 -5.16 -22.19
C THR A 26 7.84 -6.62 -22.24
N THR A 27 8.57 -7.38 -23.05
CA THR A 27 8.47 -8.84 -23.14
C THR A 27 9.86 -9.40 -23.02
N ALA A 28 10.04 -10.42 -22.18
CA ALA A 28 11.35 -11.03 -21.96
C ALA A 28 11.22 -12.52 -21.63
N ASP A 29 12.17 -13.30 -22.13
CA ASP A 29 12.42 -14.67 -21.70
C ASP A 29 13.59 -14.65 -20.68
N LEU A 30 13.28 -14.94 -19.44
CA LEU A 30 14.25 -14.98 -18.34
C LEU A 30 14.68 -16.43 -18.11
N THR A 31 15.89 -16.75 -18.50
CA THR A 31 16.46 -18.08 -18.31
C THR A 31 17.28 -18.15 -17.03
N PHE A 32 16.85 -18.97 -16.10
CA PHE A 32 17.56 -19.32 -14.88
C PHE A 32 18.53 -20.46 -15.16
N GLN A 33 19.78 -20.27 -14.82
CA GLN A 33 20.78 -21.32 -14.85
C GLN A 33 20.67 -22.21 -13.61
N ASP A 34 21.40 -23.32 -13.61
CA ASP A 34 21.42 -24.20 -12.43
C ASP A 34 21.92 -23.43 -11.20
N GLY A 35 21.12 -23.47 -10.13
CA GLY A 35 21.37 -22.75 -8.88
C GLY A 35 20.95 -21.27 -8.87
N GLU A 36 20.55 -20.67 -9.98
CA GLU A 36 20.02 -19.30 -10.00
C GLU A 36 18.62 -19.26 -9.38
N THR A 37 18.37 -18.28 -8.51
CA THR A 37 17.11 -18.09 -7.80
C THR A 37 16.43 -16.76 -8.10
N GLU A 38 17.12 -15.84 -8.79
CA GLU A 38 16.65 -14.48 -9.04
C GLU A 38 17.02 -14.02 -10.45
N LYS A 39 16.10 -13.27 -11.08
CA LYS A 39 16.32 -12.53 -12.33
C LYS A 39 15.64 -11.17 -12.23
N THR A 40 16.26 -10.18 -12.85
CA THR A 40 15.73 -8.82 -12.92
C THR A 40 15.22 -8.53 -14.33
N ILE A 41 14.05 -7.91 -14.41
CA ILE A 41 13.52 -7.31 -15.64
C ILE A 41 13.41 -5.80 -15.44
N THR A 42 13.85 -5.03 -16.42
CA THR A 42 13.72 -3.56 -16.41
C THR A 42 12.58 -3.15 -17.33
N ILE A 43 11.62 -2.39 -16.80
CA ILE A 43 10.48 -1.84 -17.54
C ILE A 43 10.66 -0.32 -17.56
N PRO A 44 10.98 0.29 -18.72
CA PRO A 44 11.14 1.73 -18.80
C PRO A 44 9.81 2.45 -18.62
N THR A 45 9.76 3.42 -17.72
CA THR A 45 8.67 4.39 -17.63
C THR A 45 8.86 5.51 -18.65
N ILE A 46 7.76 6.15 -19.03
CA ILE A 46 7.72 7.30 -19.95
C ILE A 46 7.28 8.50 -19.13
N ASP A 47 7.82 9.67 -19.43
CA ASP A 47 7.33 10.91 -18.83
C ASP A 47 5.85 11.11 -19.21
N PHE A 48 5.01 11.23 -18.19
CA PHE A 48 3.56 11.38 -18.34
C PHE A 48 3.03 12.65 -17.64
N THR A 49 3.87 13.66 -17.46
CA THR A 49 3.47 14.93 -16.83
C THR A 49 2.30 15.60 -17.55
N GLU A 50 2.18 15.40 -18.86
CA GLU A 50 1.09 15.93 -19.68
C GLU A 50 -0.23 15.13 -19.58
N GLN A 51 -0.24 13.97 -18.90
CA GLN A 51 -1.47 13.21 -18.70
C GLN A 51 -2.35 13.86 -17.62
N ALA A 52 -3.68 13.77 -17.76
CA ALA A 52 -4.63 14.33 -16.80
C ALA A 52 -4.52 13.62 -15.43
N ASP A 53 -4.45 12.29 -15.47
CA ASP A 53 -4.29 11.49 -14.26
C ASP A 53 -2.85 11.52 -13.75
N SER A 54 -2.71 11.33 -12.46
CA SER A 54 -1.41 11.41 -11.78
C SER A 54 -0.90 10.07 -11.28
N ILE A 55 -1.76 9.05 -11.29
CA ILE A 55 -1.46 7.68 -10.86
C ILE A 55 -1.98 6.70 -11.91
N PHE A 56 -1.13 5.76 -12.29
CA PHE A 56 -1.44 4.72 -13.26
C PHE A 56 -0.97 3.37 -12.79
N ASP A 57 -1.72 2.33 -13.15
CA ASP A 57 -1.34 0.94 -12.90
C ASP A 57 -1.13 0.19 -14.21
N PHE A 58 -0.17 -0.72 -14.22
CA PHE A 58 -0.03 -1.76 -15.24
C PHE A 58 0.39 -3.07 -14.56
N LYS A 59 0.28 -4.19 -15.27
CA LYS A 59 0.64 -5.50 -14.73
C LYS A 59 1.90 -6.04 -15.36
N VAL A 60 2.65 -6.79 -14.58
CA VAL A 60 3.73 -7.66 -15.04
C VAL A 60 3.30 -9.09 -14.77
N LYS A 61 3.29 -9.92 -15.80
CA LYS A 61 2.84 -11.31 -15.71
C LYS A 61 3.90 -12.29 -16.19
N MET A 62 4.05 -13.37 -15.48
CA MET A 62 4.68 -14.59 -15.97
C MET A 62 3.61 -15.42 -16.67
N THR A 63 3.72 -15.63 -17.97
CA THR A 63 2.66 -16.26 -18.79
C THR A 63 2.95 -17.71 -19.13
N SER A 64 4.21 -18.10 -19.19
CA SER A 64 4.61 -19.48 -19.42
C SER A 64 6.00 -19.76 -18.81
N VAL A 65 6.26 -21.03 -18.61
CA VAL A 65 7.57 -21.56 -18.19
C VAL A 65 7.93 -22.77 -19.05
N SER A 66 9.21 -23.12 -19.11
CA SER A 66 9.67 -24.34 -19.74
C SER A 66 9.09 -25.59 -19.07
N ASP A 67 9.00 -26.71 -19.79
CA ASP A 67 8.33 -27.95 -19.38
C ASP A 67 8.85 -28.55 -18.06
N ASN A 68 10.06 -28.18 -17.64
CA ASN A 68 10.66 -28.64 -16.40
C ASN A 68 10.40 -27.72 -15.19
N ALA A 69 9.51 -26.73 -15.32
CA ALA A 69 9.15 -25.79 -14.27
C ALA A 69 7.64 -25.58 -14.19
N LEU A 70 7.17 -25.00 -13.09
CA LEU A 70 5.78 -24.63 -12.87
C LEU A 70 5.71 -23.17 -12.41
N LEU A 71 4.71 -22.43 -12.90
CA LEU A 71 4.38 -21.12 -12.36
C LEU A 71 3.84 -21.25 -10.94
N GLY A 72 4.36 -20.45 -10.03
CA GLY A 72 3.83 -20.33 -8.69
C GLY A 72 2.52 -19.53 -8.63
N PHE A 73 1.92 -19.47 -7.44
CA PHE A 73 0.67 -18.71 -7.21
C PHE A 73 0.84 -17.20 -7.44
N ALA A 74 2.03 -16.64 -7.21
CA ALA A 74 2.35 -15.24 -7.44
C ALA A 74 2.97 -15.05 -8.84
N SER A 75 2.17 -15.29 -9.89
CA SER A 75 2.59 -15.17 -11.29
C SER A 75 2.29 -13.80 -11.91
N GLU A 76 1.70 -12.88 -11.18
CA GLU A 76 1.50 -11.49 -11.63
C GLU A 76 1.76 -10.48 -10.51
N ALA A 77 2.17 -9.29 -10.89
CA ALA A 77 2.31 -8.13 -10.01
C ALA A 77 1.68 -6.90 -10.67
N THR A 78 1.01 -6.07 -9.87
CA THR A 78 0.56 -4.75 -10.30
C THR A 78 1.64 -3.74 -9.98
N ILE A 79 2.07 -2.99 -10.98
CA ILE A 79 3.04 -1.89 -10.85
C ILE A 79 2.25 -0.58 -10.89
N ARG A 80 2.44 0.25 -9.88
CA ARG A 80 1.87 1.59 -9.83
C ARG A 80 2.94 2.62 -10.18
N VAL A 81 2.60 3.52 -11.08
CA VAL A 81 3.46 4.64 -11.51
C VAL A 81 2.74 5.93 -11.18
N MET A 82 3.43 6.90 -10.60
CA MET A 82 2.84 8.18 -10.21
C MET A 82 3.74 9.35 -10.55
N LYS A 83 3.14 10.54 -10.66
CA LYS A 83 3.91 11.77 -10.83
C LYS A 83 4.71 12.08 -9.57
N ALA A 84 5.92 12.59 -9.78
CA ALA A 84 6.84 12.90 -8.66
C ALA A 84 6.29 13.94 -7.67
N GLU A 85 5.44 14.84 -8.13
CA GLU A 85 4.79 15.84 -7.26
C GLU A 85 3.80 15.24 -6.26
N LEU A 86 3.35 14.00 -6.47
CA LEU A 86 2.49 13.27 -5.53
C LEU A 86 3.25 12.62 -4.38
N LEU A 87 4.56 12.76 -4.35
CA LEU A 87 5.38 12.15 -3.33
C LEU A 87 5.54 13.11 -2.15
N LEU A 88 5.33 12.60 -0.94
CA LEU A 88 5.60 13.34 0.28
C LEU A 88 7.11 13.62 0.37
N LYS A 89 7.50 14.86 0.67
CA LYS A 89 8.90 15.28 0.75
C LYS A 89 9.21 15.90 2.11
N ASP A 90 10.41 15.65 2.57
CA ASP A 90 11.12 16.28 3.71
C ASP A 90 10.32 16.88 4.86
N GLN A 91 10.35 16.25 6.04
CA GLN A 91 9.97 16.79 7.36
C GLN A 91 8.72 17.71 7.39
N THR A 92 7.82 17.54 6.42
CA THR A 92 6.62 18.33 6.24
C THR A 92 5.41 17.53 6.73
N SER A 93 4.49 18.18 7.41
CA SER A 93 3.19 17.58 7.70
C SER A 93 2.26 17.78 6.51
N TYR A 94 1.57 16.72 6.14
CA TYR A 94 0.57 16.71 5.08
C TYR A 94 -0.80 16.43 5.68
N ASP A 95 -1.80 17.06 5.11
CA ASP A 95 -3.19 16.85 5.45
C ASP A 95 -3.69 15.47 4.97
N ASP A 96 -4.68 14.89 5.64
CA ASP A 96 -5.30 13.62 5.26
C ASP A 96 -5.98 13.67 3.88
N GLN A 97 -6.32 14.86 3.38
CA GLN A 97 -6.86 15.04 2.02
C GLN A 97 -5.80 15.48 0.99
N ALA A 98 -4.53 15.41 1.35
CA ALA A 98 -3.46 15.70 0.41
C ALA A 98 -3.43 14.71 -0.75
N THR A 99 -3.14 15.21 -1.95
CA THR A 99 -3.09 14.40 -3.19
C THR A 99 -2.01 13.32 -3.19
N GLN A 100 -1.10 13.38 -2.21
CA GLN A 100 -0.03 12.39 -1.99
C GLN A 100 -0.52 11.11 -1.31
N LEU A 101 -1.76 11.08 -0.85
CA LEU A 101 -2.38 9.92 -0.24
C LEU A 101 -3.32 9.24 -1.22
N ASP A 102 -3.20 7.92 -1.34
CA ASP A 102 -4.04 7.10 -2.18
C ASP A 102 -4.97 6.25 -1.31
N TYR A 103 -6.25 6.50 -1.44
CA TYR A 103 -7.30 5.83 -0.70
C TYR A 103 -8.00 4.78 -1.54
N SER A 104 -8.23 3.60 -0.98
CA SER A 104 -9.10 2.62 -1.61
C SER A 104 -10.55 3.13 -1.69
N PRO A 105 -11.38 2.63 -2.63
CA PRO A 105 -12.77 3.04 -2.73
C PRO A 105 -13.57 2.84 -1.42
N GLY A 106 -14.42 3.80 -1.08
CA GLY A 106 -15.32 3.73 0.08
C GLY A 106 -14.87 4.53 1.30
N TRP A 107 -13.78 5.27 1.20
CA TRP A 107 -13.42 6.27 2.20
C TRP A 107 -14.31 7.51 2.11
N ASN A 108 -14.53 8.12 3.25
CA ASN A 108 -15.23 9.42 3.38
C ASN A 108 -14.17 10.48 3.69
N HIS A 109 -14.29 11.62 3.07
CA HIS A 109 -13.42 12.79 3.24
C HIS A 109 -14.30 13.94 3.69
N GLU A 110 -14.12 14.37 4.94
CA GLU A 110 -14.96 15.41 5.55
C GLU A 110 -14.17 16.70 5.74
N MET A 111 -14.82 17.82 5.51
CA MET A 111 -14.30 19.16 5.73
C MET A 111 -15.04 19.82 6.90
N ASN A 112 -14.43 20.85 7.50
CA ASN A 112 -14.98 21.59 8.65
C ASN A 112 -15.01 20.79 9.96
N SER A 113 -14.09 19.88 10.13
CA SER A 113 -13.88 19.12 11.35
C SER A 113 -12.98 19.91 12.31
N ALA A 114 -13.54 20.77 13.13
CA ALA A 114 -12.86 21.84 13.87
C ALA A 114 -11.77 21.40 14.87
N ASP A 115 -11.71 20.13 15.22
CA ASP A 115 -10.72 19.53 16.13
C ASP A 115 -9.64 18.71 15.41
N LYS A 116 -9.55 18.85 14.08
CA LYS A 116 -8.64 18.11 13.20
C LYS A 116 -7.56 19.00 12.61
N TYR A 117 -6.48 18.37 12.14
CA TYR A 117 -5.46 19.06 11.37
C TYR A 117 -6.09 19.66 10.10
N GLN A 118 -5.82 20.90 9.82
CA GLN A 118 -6.43 21.68 8.72
C GLN A 118 -7.97 21.60 8.64
N ASN A 119 -8.65 21.17 9.69
CA ASN A 119 -10.12 20.98 9.78
C ASN A 119 -10.68 19.92 8.83
N THR A 120 -9.91 18.91 8.49
CA THR A 120 -10.32 17.79 7.65
C THR A 120 -10.21 16.46 8.37
N GLU A 121 -10.87 15.43 7.87
CA GLU A 121 -10.69 14.05 8.31
C GLU A 121 -11.04 13.07 7.21
N SER A 122 -10.27 11.99 7.11
CA SER A 122 -10.55 10.88 6.20
C SER A 122 -10.72 9.58 6.97
N TRP A 123 -11.83 8.88 6.71
CA TRP A 123 -12.16 7.67 7.44
C TRP A 123 -12.90 6.63 6.59
N ALA A 124 -12.76 5.36 6.97
CA ALA A 124 -13.55 4.26 6.46
C ALA A 124 -14.04 3.36 7.60
N SER A 125 -15.15 2.68 7.40
CA SER A 125 -15.68 1.77 8.41
C SER A 125 -16.44 0.60 7.76
N PHE A 126 -16.26 -0.60 8.28
CA PHE A 126 -16.90 -1.81 7.75
C PHE A 126 -18.42 -1.70 7.65
N GLY A 127 -19.07 -0.98 8.55
CA GLY A 127 -20.53 -0.78 8.50
C GLY A 127 -21.03 0.02 7.30
N ARG A 128 -20.12 0.71 6.58
CA ARG A 128 -20.45 1.54 5.40
C ARG A 128 -19.87 1.02 4.10
N LEU A 129 -19.02 0.01 4.16
CA LEU A 129 -18.33 -0.57 3.00
C LEU A 129 -19.12 -1.76 2.42
N THR A 130 -19.04 -1.92 1.12
CA THR A 130 -19.50 -3.14 0.45
C THR A 130 -18.57 -4.32 0.82
N GLU A 131 -19.01 -5.56 0.62
CA GLU A 131 -18.20 -6.74 0.92
C GLU A 131 -16.88 -6.79 0.15
N GLU A 132 -16.83 -6.22 -1.05
CA GLU A 132 -15.59 -6.10 -1.81
C GLU A 132 -14.66 -5.04 -1.22
N GLN A 133 -15.19 -3.88 -0.87
CA GLN A 133 -14.41 -2.79 -0.25
C GLN A 133 -13.85 -3.18 1.12
N LYS A 134 -14.57 -3.99 1.92
CA LYS A 134 -14.08 -4.50 3.21
C LYS A 134 -12.77 -5.29 3.08
N LYS A 135 -12.53 -5.93 1.94
CA LYS A 135 -11.31 -6.72 1.71
C LYS A 135 -10.06 -5.85 1.64
N ASN A 136 -10.19 -4.59 1.25
CA ASN A 136 -9.09 -3.68 1.04
C ASN A 136 -9.39 -2.22 1.43
N ALA A 137 -9.94 -1.99 2.61
CA ALA A 137 -10.11 -0.63 3.13
C ALA A 137 -8.75 -0.08 3.59
N SER A 138 -8.06 0.66 2.74
CA SER A 138 -6.68 1.09 2.94
C SER A 138 -6.40 2.52 2.50
N VAL A 139 -5.38 3.11 3.10
CA VAL A 139 -4.70 4.32 2.64
C VAL A 139 -3.23 4.00 2.41
N THR A 140 -2.66 4.53 1.34
CA THR A 140 -1.23 4.41 1.02
C THR A 140 -0.63 5.79 0.90
N ALA A 141 0.46 6.02 1.64
CA ALA A 141 1.30 7.20 1.55
C ALA A 141 2.57 6.86 0.76
N TYR A 142 2.87 7.65 -0.26
CA TYR A 142 4.09 7.52 -1.06
C TYR A 142 5.03 8.67 -0.72
N PHE A 143 6.28 8.36 -0.37
CA PHE A 143 7.23 9.37 0.06
C PHE A 143 8.66 9.05 -0.36
N TYR A 144 9.49 10.07 -0.41
CA TYR A 144 10.95 9.95 -0.50
C TYR A 144 11.55 10.33 0.85
N GLY A 145 12.36 9.47 1.43
CA GLY A 145 13.01 9.77 2.70
C GLY A 145 13.39 8.54 3.50
N THR A 146 13.63 8.74 4.79
CA THR A 146 14.11 7.70 5.72
C THR A 146 13.09 7.31 6.77
N GLY A 147 11.84 7.80 6.65
CA GLY A 147 10.77 7.47 7.59
C GLY A 147 9.49 8.23 7.36
N LEU A 148 8.40 7.74 7.95
CA LEU A 148 7.06 8.31 7.88
C LEU A 148 6.32 8.08 9.20
N GLU A 149 5.51 9.06 9.59
CA GLU A 149 4.52 8.91 10.67
C GLU A 149 3.12 9.20 10.12
N ILE A 150 2.20 8.26 10.32
CA ILE A 150 0.77 8.42 10.05
C ILE A 150 0.07 8.64 11.38
N LYS A 151 -0.65 9.76 11.48
CA LYS A 151 -1.47 10.10 12.65
C LYS A 151 -2.95 9.92 12.34
N GLY A 152 -3.74 9.92 13.38
CA GLY A 152 -5.19 9.83 13.27
C GLY A 152 -5.87 9.72 14.62
N TYR A 153 -7.09 9.25 14.60
CA TYR A 153 -7.88 9.04 15.79
C TYR A 153 -7.82 7.60 16.26
N VAL A 154 -7.82 7.46 17.59
CA VAL A 154 -8.06 6.18 18.25
C VAL A 154 -9.35 6.28 19.07
N ASP A 155 -10.18 5.24 19.05
CA ASP A 155 -11.41 5.14 19.84
C ASP A 155 -11.88 3.67 19.97
N PRO A 156 -12.94 3.39 20.77
CA PRO A 156 -13.47 2.03 20.93
C PRO A 156 -14.03 1.39 19.67
N GLY A 157 -14.38 2.18 18.66
CA GLY A 157 -14.92 1.73 17.37
C GLY A 157 -13.87 1.51 16.29
N HIS A 158 -12.61 1.81 16.56
CA HIS A 158 -11.52 1.57 15.62
C HIS A 158 -10.94 0.17 15.76
N GLY A 159 -10.28 -0.31 14.70
CA GLY A 159 -9.86 -1.69 14.58
C GLY A 159 -8.36 -1.91 14.50
N ILE A 160 -8.01 -3.16 14.27
CA ILE A 160 -6.64 -3.63 14.00
C ILE A 160 -6.32 -3.39 12.53
N TYR A 161 -5.07 -3.00 12.29
CA TYR A 161 -4.56 -2.68 10.95
C TYR A 161 -3.48 -3.67 10.51
N LYS A 162 -3.41 -3.91 9.22
CA LYS A 162 -2.21 -4.37 8.55
C LYS A 162 -1.40 -3.17 8.11
N VAL A 163 -0.10 -3.25 8.28
CA VAL A 163 0.84 -2.27 7.74
C VAL A 163 1.78 -2.97 6.77
N THR A 164 2.00 -2.36 5.62
CA THR A 164 3.03 -2.80 4.68
C THR A 164 3.95 -1.64 4.33
N LEU A 165 5.22 -1.93 4.16
CA LEU A 165 6.24 -1.05 3.61
C LEU A 165 6.76 -1.70 2.32
N ASP A 166 6.64 -0.99 1.20
CA ASP A 166 7.07 -1.45 -0.13
C ASP A 166 6.51 -2.85 -0.47
N GLY A 167 5.22 -3.06 -0.15
CA GLY A 167 4.50 -4.31 -0.34
C GLY A 167 4.85 -5.43 0.66
N ARG A 168 5.83 -5.22 1.53
CA ARG A 168 6.21 -6.19 2.57
C ARG A 168 5.50 -5.90 3.88
N LYS A 169 4.98 -6.94 4.53
CA LYS A 169 4.34 -6.80 5.84
C LYS A 169 5.30 -6.26 6.88
N VAL A 170 4.85 -5.24 7.61
CA VAL A 170 5.52 -4.75 8.83
C VAL A 170 4.88 -5.44 10.04
N GLU A 171 5.69 -6.16 10.81
CA GLU A 171 5.24 -6.70 12.10
C GLU A 171 5.30 -5.60 13.16
N TYR A 172 4.30 -5.56 14.04
CA TYR A 172 4.28 -4.59 15.12
C TYR A 172 5.43 -4.81 16.09
N GLN A 173 6.07 -3.73 16.50
CA GLN A 173 7.02 -3.66 17.59
C GLN A 173 6.69 -2.45 18.48
N ASP A 174 7.00 -2.52 19.77
CA ASP A 174 6.73 -1.42 20.69
C ASP A 174 7.43 -0.13 20.23
N GLY A 175 6.67 0.98 20.22
CA GLY A 175 7.13 2.29 19.75
C GLY A 175 6.79 2.62 18.30
N LEU A 176 6.34 1.65 17.51
CA LEU A 176 5.96 1.90 16.10
C LEU A 176 4.55 2.49 15.92
N GLY A 177 3.80 2.70 16.98
CA GLY A 177 2.46 3.29 16.91
C GLY A 177 1.52 2.72 17.96
N ASN A 178 0.23 3.10 17.87
CA ASN A 178 -0.80 2.55 18.73
C ASN A 178 -1.06 1.07 18.40
N ALA A 179 -1.38 0.28 19.42
CA ALA A 179 -1.56 -1.16 19.28
C ALA A 179 -2.69 -1.71 20.14
N SER A 180 -3.22 -2.85 19.72
CA SER A 180 -4.05 -3.71 20.56
C SER A 180 -3.62 -5.18 20.44
N GLU A 181 -4.02 -5.96 21.43
CA GLU A 181 -3.73 -7.38 21.48
C GLU A 181 -4.85 -8.19 20.79
N TYR A 182 -4.43 -9.20 20.03
CA TYR A 182 -5.33 -10.20 19.45
C TYR A 182 -4.65 -11.56 19.51
N ASN A 183 -5.27 -12.52 20.19
CA ASN A 183 -4.74 -13.87 20.40
C ASN A 183 -3.28 -13.88 20.93
N GLY A 184 -3.00 -13.06 21.97
CA GLY A 184 -1.70 -13.02 22.62
C GLY A 184 -0.58 -12.34 21.83
N LYS A 185 -0.91 -11.65 20.74
CA LYS A 185 0.05 -10.89 19.90
C LYS A 185 -0.45 -9.46 19.69
N LYS A 186 0.48 -8.48 19.77
CA LYS A 186 0.19 -7.09 19.44
C LYS A 186 0.16 -6.82 17.95
N TYR A 187 -0.72 -5.92 17.55
CA TYR A 187 -0.90 -5.44 16.17
C TYR A 187 -1.11 -3.94 16.16
N PHE A 188 -0.72 -3.26 15.08
CA PHE A 188 -1.13 -1.87 14.86
C PHE A 188 -2.65 -1.74 14.95
N SER A 189 -3.12 -0.71 15.62
CA SER A 189 -4.55 -0.55 15.90
C SER A 189 -4.92 0.91 16.17
N GLY A 190 -6.15 1.29 15.80
CA GLY A 190 -6.80 2.52 16.24
C GLY A 190 -7.64 2.33 17.50
N THR A 191 -7.67 1.14 18.09
CA THR A 191 -8.51 0.87 19.26
C THR A 191 -7.96 1.56 20.51
N ALA A 192 -8.83 2.25 21.25
CA ALA A 192 -8.56 2.82 22.56
C ALA A 192 -9.82 2.84 23.42
N ALA A 193 -9.68 2.98 24.74
CA ALA A 193 -10.82 3.05 25.66
C ALA A 193 -11.67 4.33 25.46
N THR A 194 -11.05 5.42 25.01
CA THR A 194 -11.68 6.72 24.75
C THR A 194 -11.19 7.29 23.44
N ARG A 195 -11.99 8.14 22.80
CA ARG A 195 -11.62 8.83 21.57
C ARG A 195 -10.51 9.86 21.86
N GLN A 196 -9.43 9.79 21.09
CA GLN A 196 -8.28 10.69 21.16
C GLN A 196 -7.76 10.97 19.74
N GLY A 197 -7.53 12.25 19.42
CA GLY A 197 -6.96 12.69 18.14
C GLY A 197 -5.44 12.82 18.18
N GLY A 198 -4.83 12.98 17.00
CA GLY A 198 -3.40 13.22 16.85
C GLY A 198 -2.51 12.05 17.30
N GLN A 199 -3.08 10.86 17.43
CA GLN A 199 -2.34 9.68 17.88
C GLN A 199 -1.54 9.07 16.74
N THR A 200 -0.33 8.60 17.03
CA THR A 200 0.49 7.87 16.07
C THR A 200 -0.12 6.51 15.80
N LEU A 201 -0.68 6.31 14.60
CA LEU A 201 -1.17 5.01 14.15
C LEU A 201 -0.02 4.13 13.66
N VAL A 202 0.91 4.71 12.91
CA VAL A 202 2.13 4.05 12.40
C VAL A 202 3.28 5.05 12.39
N ARG A 203 4.44 4.61 12.88
CA ARG A 203 5.72 5.34 12.74
C ARG A 203 6.78 4.38 12.26
N LEU A 204 7.38 4.67 11.11
CA LEU A 204 8.52 3.95 10.55
C LEU A 204 9.69 4.93 10.45
N THR A 205 10.86 4.53 10.91
CA THR A 205 12.09 5.34 10.91
C THR A 205 13.30 4.47 10.60
N GLY A 206 14.41 5.11 10.19
CA GLY A 206 15.65 4.39 9.88
C GLY A 206 15.58 3.56 8.62
N LEU A 207 14.71 3.92 7.68
CA LEU A 207 14.68 3.34 6.35
C LEU A 207 15.92 3.81 5.56
N GLU A 208 16.31 3.08 4.55
CA GLU A 208 17.25 3.58 3.56
C GLU A 208 16.67 4.80 2.86
N GLU A 209 17.50 5.80 2.54
CA GLU A 209 17.01 6.96 1.81
C GLU A 209 16.55 6.56 0.41
N GLY A 210 15.28 6.77 0.10
CA GLY A 210 14.70 6.32 -1.15
C GLY A 210 13.19 6.52 -1.23
N TRP A 211 12.62 6.03 -2.31
CA TRP A 211 11.18 5.98 -2.54
C TRP A 211 10.53 4.86 -1.74
N HIS A 212 9.49 5.17 -1.01
CA HIS A 212 8.77 4.20 -0.19
C HIS A 212 7.26 4.34 -0.33
N ALA A 213 6.55 3.23 -0.14
CA ALA A 213 5.09 3.17 -0.03
C ALA A 213 4.70 2.51 1.30
N VAL A 214 4.03 3.25 2.16
CA VAL A 214 3.44 2.72 3.39
C VAL A 214 1.95 2.59 3.23
N THR A 215 1.41 1.37 3.35
CA THR A 215 -0.03 1.13 3.32
C THR A 215 -0.53 0.74 4.71
N LEU A 216 -1.55 1.44 5.16
CA LEU A 216 -2.32 1.14 6.36
C LEU A 216 -3.69 0.61 5.93
N GLN A 217 -3.98 -0.65 6.26
CA GLN A 217 -5.20 -1.36 5.85
C GLN A 217 -5.97 -1.86 7.07
N LEU A 218 -7.26 -1.58 7.14
CA LEU A 218 -8.14 -2.19 8.13
C LEU A 218 -8.21 -3.71 7.91
N ASP A 219 -7.84 -4.51 8.92
CA ASP A 219 -7.68 -5.96 8.75
C ASP A 219 -8.99 -6.75 8.87
N PRO A 220 -9.60 -7.24 7.77
CA PRO A 220 -10.86 -7.97 7.85
C PRO A 220 -10.75 -9.34 8.53
N LYS A 221 -9.53 -9.85 8.75
CA LYS A 221 -9.32 -11.13 9.43
C LYS A 221 -9.27 -11.03 10.94
N ARG A 222 -8.96 -9.84 11.48
CA ARG A 222 -8.78 -9.57 12.92
C ARG A 222 -9.83 -8.66 13.49
N ASN A 223 -10.72 -8.15 12.67
CA ASN A 223 -11.86 -7.34 13.07
C ASN A 223 -13.17 -8.01 12.69
N ASP A 224 -14.21 -7.77 13.46
CA ASP A 224 -15.56 -8.19 13.10
C ASP A 224 -16.11 -7.28 11.99
N THR A 225 -16.17 -7.82 10.77
CA THR A 225 -16.60 -7.07 9.57
C THR A 225 -18.10 -6.81 9.54
N THR A 226 -18.88 -7.39 10.46
CA THR A 226 -20.35 -7.13 10.62
C THR A 226 -20.62 -5.92 11.49
N ARG A 227 -19.61 -5.46 12.25
CA ARG A 227 -19.69 -4.30 13.13
C ARG A 227 -19.17 -3.04 12.41
N ASN A 228 -19.51 -1.88 12.99
CA ASN A 228 -19.01 -0.59 12.51
C ASN A 228 -17.57 -0.32 13.04
N ILE A 229 -16.62 -1.17 12.65
CA ILE A 229 -15.21 -1.03 13.00
C ILE A 229 -14.53 -0.16 11.94
N GLY A 230 -13.79 0.85 12.38
CA GLY A 230 -13.26 1.87 11.50
C GLY A 230 -11.75 2.10 11.59
N ILE A 231 -11.32 2.96 10.69
CA ILE A 231 -10.01 3.59 10.61
C ILE A 231 -10.21 5.05 10.26
N GLN A 232 -9.44 5.94 10.90
CA GLN A 232 -9.48 7.37 10.64
C GLN A 232 -8.06 7.93 10.68
N VAL A 233 -7.71 8.64 9.62
CA VAL A 233 -6.45 9.41 9.51
C VAL A 233 -6.76 10.90 9.52
N ASP A 234 -5.76 11.69 9.98
CA ASP A 234 -5.89 13.13 10.21
C ASP A 234 -4.52 13.81 10.00
#